data_0423af302cd7374c725bcdeb74f4d024
#
_entry.id   0423af302cd7374c725bcdeb74f4d024
#
_cell.length_a   1.000
_cell.length_b   1.000
_cell.length_c   1.000
_cell.angle_alpha   90.00
_cell.angle_beta   90.00
_cell.angle_gamma   90.00
#
_symmetry.space_group_name_H-M   'P 1'
#
loop_
_entity.id
_entity.type
_entity.pdbx_description
1 polymer ?
#
loop_
_entity_poly.entity_id
_entity_poly.type
_entity_poly.pdbx_seq_one_letter_code
_entity_poly.pdbx_strand_id
1 'polypeptide(L)'
;MLTQEIIQSIHPLQVIKSTENLQDLDIQHLLTDSRLLSDAPETTLFFAFETKKNDGAKFIPLLIERGVRAFVISREQYQRYGFNNHYSTFIIVQSVLDALQTLASYKRSLYHGPVIGITGSNGKTVVKEWLYQLLKDDYHITRSPKSYNSQIGVPLSVWQLNEKTQLAIFEAGISEMGEMARLQPIIQPTIGVITYIGSEHGENFPSLDA
;
A
#
# COMPACT_ATOMS: atom_id res chain seq x y z
N MET A 1 -6.76 12.57 0.77
CA MET A 1 -5.59 13.11 -0.01
C MET A 1 -6.07 13.44 -1.41
N LEU A 2 -5.81 14.63 -1.90
CA LEU A 2 -6.27 15.06 -3.22
C LEU A 2 -5.57 14.27 -4.33
N THR A 3 -6.32 13.96 -5.38
CA THR A 3 -5.79 13.18 -6.53
C THR A 3 -4.56 13.83 -7.15
N GLN A 4 -4.48 15.16 -7.16
CA GLN A 4 -3.35 15.88 -7.70
C GLN A 4 -2.05 15.65 -6.90
N GLU A 5 -2.12 15.61 -5.56
CA GLU A 5 -0.98 15.28 -4.70
C GLU A 5 -0.51 13.84 -4.92
N ILE A 6 -1.47 12.91 -5.08
CA ILE A 6 -1.17 11.51 -5.42
C ILE A 6 -0.44 11.42 -6.75
N ILE A 7 -0.95 12.08 -7.79
CA ILE A 7 -0.32 12.09 -9.12
C ILE A 7 1.10 12.65 -9.04
N GLN A 8 1.30 13.76 -8.32
CA GLN A 8 2.64 14.34 -8.16
C GLN A 8 3.59 13.40 -7.40
N SER A 9 3.12 12.70 -6.37
CA SER A 9 3.96 11.81 -5.56
C SER A 9 4.43 10.56 -6.30
N ILE A 10 3.59 9.99 -7.20
CA ILE A 10 3.94 8.73 -7.91
C ILE A 10 4.75 8.97 -9.19
N HIS A 11 4.86 10.20 -9.69
CA HIS A 11 5.56 10.53 -10.94
C HIS A 11 5.14 9.64 -12.12
N PRO A 12 3.86 9.66 -12.54
CA PRO A 12 3.34 8.76 -13.57
C PRO A 12 3.94 9.06 -14.93
N LEU A 13 4.00 8.06 -15.80
CA LEU A 13 4.38 8.21 -17.20
C LEU A 13 3.37 9.06 -17.97
N GLN A 14 2.09 8.88 -17.64
CA GLN A 14 0.98 9.59 -18.25
C GLN A 14 -0.24 9.56 -17.33
N VAL A 15 -1.05 10.61 -17.40
CA VAL A 15 -2.37 10.65 -16.77
C VAL A 15 -3.41 10.90 -17.84
N ILE A 16 -4.34 9.96 -17.97
CA ILE A 16 -5.52 10.10 -18.82
C ILE A 16 -6.67 10.46 -17.91
N LYS A 17 -7.04 11.72 -17.93
CA LYS A 17 -8.10 12.26 -17.07
C LYS A 17 -9.47 11.95 -17.65
N SER A 18 -10.43 11.70 -16.76
CA SER A 18 -11.85 11.83 -17.08
C SER A 18 -12.15 13.23 -17.62
N THR A 19 -13.17 13.36 -18.44
CA THR A 19 -13.71 14.65 -18.87
C THR A 19 -14.43 15.38 -17.74
N GLU A 20 -14.82 14.69 -16.68
CA GLU A 20 -15.29 15.26 -15.44
C GLU A 20 -14.11 15.65 -14.55
N ASN A 21 -14.21 16.81 -13.91
CA ASN A 21 -13.11 17.48 -13.19
C ASN A 21 -12.59 16.61 -12.03
N LEU A 22 -11.41 16.00 -12.19
CA LEU A 22 -10.74 15.20 -11.17
C LEU A 22 -10.19 15.99 -9.98
N GLN A 23 -10.25 17.31 -10.03
CA GLN A 23 -9.75 18.15 -8.93
C GLN A 23 -10.47 17.89 -7.62
N ASP A 24 -11.63 17.23 -7.65
CA ASP A 24 -12.51 17.03 -6.49
C ASP A 24 -12.49 15.61 -5.90
N LEU A 25 -11.69 14.67 -6.43
CA LEU A 25 -11.59 13.33 -5.86
C LEU A 25 -10.67 13.32 -4.63
N ASP A 26 -11.25 13.18 -3.46
CA ASP A 26 -10.52 12.91 -2.22
C ASP A 26 -10.34 11.41 -2.03
N ILE A 27 -9.18 10.88 -2.41
CA ILE A 27 -8.86 9.46 -2.27
C ILE A 27 -8.63 9.14 -0.79
N GLN A 28 -9.47 8.26 -0.26
CA GLN A 28 -9.42 7.77 1.11
C GLN A 28 -8.99 6.30 1.18
N HIS A 29 -9.33 5.52 0.16
CA HIS A 29 -9.11 4.08 0.14
C HIS A 29 -8.18 3.65 -0.99
N LEU A 30 -7.23 2.77 -0.69
CA LEU A 30 -6.44 2.05 -1.68
C LEU A 30 -6.98 0.64 -1.83
N LEU A 31 -7.19 0.20 -3.05
CA LEU A 31 -7.72 -1.11 -3.38
C LEU A 31 -6.75 -1.86 -4.29
N THR A 32 -6.41 -3.10 -3.91
CA THR A 32 -5.53 -3.99 -4.67
C THR A 32 -6.21 -5.31 -5.04
N ASP A 33 -7.36 -5.58 -4.44
CA ASP A 33 -8.20 -6.75 -4.71
C ASP A 33 -9.66 -6.30 -4.90
N SER A 34 -10.19 -6.46 -6.10
CA SER A 34 -11.55 -6.02 -6.48
C SER A 34 -12.67 -6.59 -5.59
N ARG A 35 -12.41 -7.72 -4.91
CA ARG A 35 -13.36 -8.37 -3.99
C ARG A 35 -13.51 -7.60 -2.68
N LEU A 36 -12.54 -6.75 -2.33
CA LEU A 36 -12.48 -5.98 -1.08
C LEU A 36 -12.96 -4.53 -1.26
N LEU A 37 -13.66 -4.22 -2.35
CA LEU A 37 -14.21 -2.88 -2.57
C LEU A 37 -15.17 -2.50 -1.43
N SER A 38 -14.89 -1.36 -0.81
CA SER A 38 -15.71 -0.77 0.26
C SER A 38 -16.99 -0.12 -0.27
N ASP A 39 -17.82 0.40 0.64
CA ASP A 39 -19.06 1.11 0.31
C ASP A 39 -18.82 2.56 -0.20
N ALA A 40 -17.55 2.96 -0.34
CA ALA A 40 -17.16 4.29 -0.86
C ALA A 40 -16.28 4.16 -2.11
N PRO A 41 -16.82 3.64 -3.23
CA PRO A 41 -16.07 3.38 -4.45
C PRO A 41 -15.51 4.64 -5.10
N GLU A 42 -16.19 5.78 -4.98
CA GLU A 42 -15.81 7.08 -5.55
C GLU A 42 -14.55 7.68 -4.92
N THR A 43 -14.24 7.30 -3.66
CA THR A 43 -13.01 7.71 -2.94
C THR A 43 -11.91 6.66 -2.99
N THR A 44 -12.08 5.65 -3.85
CA THR A 44 -11.16 4.51 -3.94
C THR A 44 -10.22 4.65 -5.15
N LEU A 45 -8.92 4.47 -4.91
CA LEU A 45 -7.89 4.32 -5.94
C LEU A 45 -7.53 2.84 -6.08
N PHE A 46 -7.80 2.26 -7.24
CA PHE A 46 -7.48 0.86 -7.53
C PHE A 46 -6.12 0.71 -8.18
N PHE A 47 -5.29 -0.19 -7.65
CA PHE A 47 -4.00 -0.59 -8.19
C PHE A 47 -4.13 -1.92 -8.93
N ALA A 48 -3.97 -1.91 -10.24
CA ALA A 48 -4.15 -3.06 -11.13
C ALA A 48 -2.88 -3.92 -11.16
N PHE A 49 -2.65 -4.73 -10.13
CA PHE A 49 -1.50 -5.64 -10.09
C PHE A 49 -1.62 -6.75 -11.14
N GLU A 50 -0.49 -7.07 -11.79
CA GLU A 50 -0.34 -8.24 -12.66
C GLU A 50 0.58 -9.26 -12.00
N THR A 51 0.18 -10.52 -12.02
CA THR A 51 0.95 -11.67 -11.56
C THR A 51 0.94 -12.74 -12.65
N LYS A 52 1.79 -13.77 -12.52
CA LYS A 52 1.80 -14.91 -13.46
C LYS A 52 0.43 -15.60 -13.63
N LYS A 53 -0.43 -15.51 -12.62
CA LYS A 53 -1.73 -16.23 -12.59
C LYS A 53 -2.95 -15.31 -12.75
N ASN A 54 -2.77 -14.01 -12.56
CA ASN A 54 -3.90 -13.07 -12.54
C ASN A 54 -3.47 -11.67 -12.98
N ASP A 55 -4.33 -11.01 -13.74
CA ASP A 55 -4.18 -9.62 -14.16
C ASP A 55 -5.33 -8.79 -13.56
N GLY A 56 -4.97 -7.85 -12.68
CA GLY A 56 -5.93 -6.98 -12.01
C GLY A 56 -6.69 -6.05 -12.95
N ALA A 57 -6.09 -5.70 -14.08
CA ALA A 57 -6.70 -4.80 -15.06
C ALA A 57 -8.01 -5.35 -15.65
N LYS A 58 -8.18 -6.66 -15.72
CA LYS A 58 -9.43 -7.30 -16.20
C LYS A 58 -10.66 -6.96 -15.35
N PHE A 59 -10.46 -6.54 -14.09
CA PHE A 59 -11.56 -6.18 -13.18
C PHE A 59 -11.96 -4.70 -13.28
N ILE A 60 -11.21 -3.88 -14.01
CA ILE A 60 -11.47 -2.44 -14.14
C ILE A 60 -12.88 -2.16 -14.67
N PRO A 61 -13.40 -2.82 -15.73
CA PRO A 61 -14.76 -2.57 -16.19
C PRO A 61 -15.81 -2.76 -15.09
N LEU A 62 -15.72 -3.86 -14.35
CA LEU A 62 -16.61 -4.14 -13.22
C LEU A 62 -16.48 -3.09 -12.10
N LEU A 63 -15.27 -2.64 -11.81
CA LEU A 63 -15.04 -1.61 -10.78
C LEU A 63 -15.60 -0.25 -11.20
N ILE A 64 -15.54 0.09 -12.49
CA ILE A 64 -16.16 1.31 -13.05
C ILE A 64 -17.69 1.25 -12.88
N GLU A 65 -18.31 0.12 -13.20
CA GLU A 65 -19.76 -0.10 -13.01
C GLU A 65 -20.15 0.05 -11.53
N ARG A 66 -19.26 -0.36 -10.62
CA ARG A 66 -19.44 -0.24 -9.16
C ARG A 66 -19.08 1.14 -8.60
N GLY A 67 -18.68 2.09 -9.43
CA GLY A 67 -18.47 3.48 -9.02
C GLY A 67 -17.02 3.89 -8.78
N VAL A 68 -16.03 3.01 -8.95
CA VAL A 68 -14.61 3.40 -8.85
C VAL A 68 -14.24 4.29 -10.05
N ARG A 69 -13.51 5.38 -9.79
CA ARG A 69 -13.19 6.39 -10.80
C ARG A 69 -11.70 6.62 -11.02
N ALA A 70 -10.82 6.06 -10.19
CA ALA A 70 -9.38 6.25 -10.28
C ALA A 70 -8.63 4.90 -10.27
N PHE A 71 -7.70 4.74 -11.22
CA PHE A 71 -6.99 3.50 -11.48
C PHE A 71 -5.50 3.76 -11.69
N VAL A 72 -4.64 3.02 -10.99
CA VAL A 72 -3.20 2.92 -11.27
C VAL A 72 -2.96 1.65 -12.07
N ILE A 73 -2.33 1.78 -13.23
CA ILE A 73 -2.16 0.70 -14.20
C ILE A 73 -0.81 0.79 -14.90
N SER A 74 -0.23 -0.33 -15.30
CA SER A 74 0.97 -0.30 -16.13
C SER A 74 0.66 0.14 -17.57
N ARG A 75 1.68 0.64 -18.27
CA ARG A 75 1.55 1.02 -19.67
C ARG A 75 1.14 -0.17 -20.54
N GLU A 76 1.71 -1.34 -20.29
CA GLU A 76 1.46 -2.57 -21.02
C GLU A 76 -0.01 -3.03 -20.83
N GLN A 77 -0.51 -2.99 -19.61
CA GLN A 77 -1.92 -3.31 -19.32
C GLN A 77 -2.86 -2.31 -19.99
N TYR A 78 -2.56 -1.00 -19.90
CA TYR A 78 -3.40 0.02 -20.55
C TYR A 78 -3.49 -0.18 -22.06
N GLN A 79 -2.37 -0.49 -22.73
CA GLN A 79 -2.35 -0.79 -24.17
C GLN A 79 -3.08 -2.09 -24.52
N ARG A 80 -2.93 -3.13 -23.69
CA ARG A 80 -3.55 -4.46 -23.88
C ARG A 80 -5.07 -4.39 -23.82
N TYR A 81 -5.62 -3.66 -22.88
CA TYR A 81 -7.08 -3.59 -22.66
C TYR A 81 -7.77 -2.46 -23.41
N GLY A 82 -7.05 -1.44 -23.86
CA GLY A 82 -7.60 -0.36 -24.67
C GLY A 82 -8.74 0.39 -23.97
N PHE A 83 -8.61 0.67 -22.67
CA PHE A 83 -9.66 1.34 -21.92
C PHE A 83 -10.03 2.69 -22.53
N ASN A 84 -11.28 2.83 -22.95
CA ASN A 84 -11.85 4.06 -23.50
C ASN A 84 -13.04 4.47 -22.63
N ASN A 85 -12.76 4.99 -21.44
CA ASN A 85 -13.81 5.41 -20.51
C ASN A 85 -13.63 6.89 -20.15
N HIS A 86 -14.62 7.71 -20.53
CA HIS A 86 -14.61 9.14 -20.29
C HIS A 86 -14.86 9.54 -18.83
N TYR A 87 -15.34 8.61 -17.98
CA TYR A 87 -15.71 8.85 -16.59
C TYR A 87 -14.64 8.42 -15.58
N SER A 88 -13.50 7.91 -16.04
CA SER A 88 -12.47 7.37 -15.17
C SER A 88 -11.09 7.94 -15.47
N THR A 89 -10.26 8.01 -14.45
CA THR A 89 -8.88 8.43 -14.57
C THR A 89 -7.96 7.26 -14.50
N PHE A 90 -7.06 7.22 -15.45
CA PHE A 90 -6.00 6.25 -15.50
C PHE A 90 -4.67 6.93 -15.23
N ILE A 91 -4.00 6.52 -14.18
CA ILE A 91 -2.65 6.91 -13.80
C ILE A 91 -1.72 5.82 -14.30
N ILE A 92 -1.06 6.09 -15.43
CA ILE A 92 -0.22 5.11 -16.12
C ILE A 92 1.19 5.20 -15.57
N VAL A 93 1.69 4.07 -15.05
CA VAL A 93 3.00 3.96 -14.40
C VAL A 93 3.86 2.89 -15.07
N GLN A 94 5.17 2.90 -14.76
CA GLN A 94 6.09 1.84 -15.17
C GLN A 94 5.87 0.57 -14.33
N SER A 95 5.72 0.74 -13.01
CA SER A 95 5.51 -0.33 -12.04
C SER A 95 4.38 0.05 -11.10
N VAL A 96 3.33 -0.77 -11.07
CA VAL A 96 2.20 -0.57 -10.15
C VAL A 96 2.62 -0.75 -8.70
N LEU A 97 3.58 -1.66 -8.43
CA LEU A 97 4.11 -1.87 -7.09
C LEU A 97 4.91 -0.66 -6.61
N ASP A 98 5.82 -0.15 -7.44
CA ASP A 98 6.64 1.01 -7.06
C ASP A 98 5.75 2.25 -6.85
N ALA A 99 4.70 2.43 -7.65
CA ALA A 99 3.73 3.49 -7.46
C ALA A 99 3.01 3.40 -6.11
N LEU A 100 2.56 2.20 -5.71
CA LEU A 100 1.95 1.98 -4.40
C LEU A 100 2.94 2.28 -3.26
N GLN A 101 4.17 1.79 -3.37
CA GLN A 101 5.22 2.00 -2.36
C GLN A 101 5.64 3.46 -2.24
N THR A 102 5.79 4.16 -3.37
CA THR A 102 6.10 5.60 -3.41
C THR A 102 4.98 6.42 -2.78
N LEU A 103 3.72 6.12 -3.10
CA LEU A 103 2.57 6.79 -2.50
C LEU A 103 2.52 6.58 -0.99
N ALA A 104 2.78 5.36 -0.51
CA ALA A 104 2.83 5.08 0.91
C ALA A 104 3.99 5.79 1.61
N SER A 105 5.17 5.85 0.99
CA SER A 105 6.31 6.61 1.51
C SER A 105 6.00 8.10 1.62
N TYR A 106 5.32 8.67 0.62
CA TYR A 106 4.83 10.05 0.67
C TYR A 106 3.84 10.25 1.82
N LYS A 107 2.83 9.37 1.96
CA LYS A 107 1.88 9.41 3.08
C LYS A 107 2.60 9.32 4.43
N ARG A 108 3.62 8.46 4.54
CA ARG A 108 4.45 8.31 5.73
C ARG A 108 5.22 9.59 6.07
N SER A 109 5.74 10.30 5.08
CA SER A 109 6.50 11.55 5.29
C SER A 109 5.67 12.69 5.90
N LEU A 110 4.34 12.62 5.77
CA LEU A 110 3.41 13.59 6.37
C LEU A 110 3.13 13.30 7.86
N TYR A 111 3.54 12.13 8.35
CA TYR A 111 3.35 11.74 9.76
C TYR A 111 4.65 11.88 10.54
N HIS A 112 4.62 12.67 11.61
CA HIS A 112 5.80 13.00 12.43
C HIS A 112 5.82 12.32 13.81
N GLY A 113 4.79 11.55 14.13
CA GLY A 113 4.72 10.81 15.40
C GLY A 113 5.62 9.56 15.42
N PRO A 114 5.70 8.90 16.58
CA PRO A 114 6.51 7.70 16.76
C PRO A 114 5.98 6.52 15.93
N VAL A 115 6.90 5.73 15.37
CA VAL A 115 6.61 4.54 14.56
C VAL A 115 7.42 3.36 15.08
N ILE A 116 6.73 2.32 15.52
CA ILE A 116 7.32 1.03 15.87
C ILE A 116 7.29 0.13 14.64
N GLY A 117 8.46 -0.25 14.14
CA GLY A 117 8.62 -1.27 13.10
C GLY A 117 8.99 -2.61 13.72
N ILE A 118 8.21 -3.65 13.43
CA ILE A 118 8.40 -4.99 13.99
C ILE A 118 8.80 -5.95 12.87
N THR A 119 9.95 -6.61 13.03
CA THR A 119 10.40 -7.65 12.11
C THR A 119 10.91 -8.89 12.86
N GLY A 120 11.32 -9.90 12.12
CA GLY A 120 11.82 -11.18 12.62
C GLY A 120 11.11 -12.36 11.93
N SER A 121 11.64 -13.57 12.09
CA SER A 121 11.07 -14.78 11.51
C SER A 121 9.71 -15.09 12.11
N ASN A 122 9.59 -15.17 13.42
CA ASN A 122 8.38 -15.54 14.14
C ASN A 122 7.95 -14.48 15.16
N GLY A 123 6.65 -14.45 15.50
CA GLY A 123 6.13 -13.64 16.59
C GLY A 123 5.78 -12.19 16.26
N LYS A 124 6.05 -11.68 15.05
CA LYS A 124 5.74 -10.30 14.62
C LYS A 124 4.31 -9.87 14.96
N THR A 125 3.33 -10.61 14.48
CA THR A 125 1.90 -10.31 14.69
C THR A 125 1.52 -10.40 16.18
N VAL A 126 2.06 -11.37 16.91
CA VAL A 126 1.79 -11.51 18.35
C VAL A 126 2.31 -10.30 19.12
N VAL A 127 3.55 -9.90 18.88
CA VAL A 127 4.16 -8.72 19.53
C VAL A 127 3.40 -7.44 19.16
N LYS A 128 3.02 -7.27 17.88
CA LYS A 128 2.18 -6.14 17.44
C LYS A 128 0.85 -6.09 18.21
N GLU A 129 0.14 -7.22 18.31
CA GLU A 129 -1.15 -7.25 19.00
C GLU A 129 -1.01 -7.01 20.50
N TRP A 130 0.06 -7.51 21.13
CA TRP A 130 0.34 -7.23 22.54
C TRP A 130 0.67 -5.76 22.78
N LEU A 131 1.53 -5.16 21.97
CA LEU A 131 1.82 -3.73 22.07
C LEU A 131 0.54 -2.89 21.89
N TYR A 132 -0.29 -3.26 20.92
CA TYR A 132 -1.59 -2.60 20.74
C TYR A 132 -2.47 -2.72 22.00
N GLN A 133 -2.62 -3.93 22.58
CA GLN A 133 -3.43 -4.12 23.77
C GLN A 133 -2.92 -3.34 24.98
N LEU A 134 -1.61 -3.23 25.14
CA LEU A 134 -0.99 -2.51 26.24
C LEU A 134 -1.13 -0.99 26.12
N LEU A 135 -1.16 -0.45 24.90
CA LEU A 135 -1.04 1.00 24.64
C LEU A 135 -2.33 1.65 24.12
N LYS A 136 -3.36 0.87 23.75
CA LYS A 136 -4.57 1.38 23.11
C LYS A 136 -5.41 2.33 23.96
N ASP A 137 -5.29 2.24 25.28
CA ASP A 137 -6.05 3.08 26.21
C ASP A 137 -5.37 4.45 26.39
N ASP A 138 -4.06 4.54 26.08
CA ASP A 138 -3.26 5.76 26.20
C ASP A 138 -3.05 6.49 24.86
N TYR A 139 -3.12 5.76 23.72
CA TYR A 139 -2.78 6.29 22.39
C TYR A 139 -3.83 5.90 21.34
N HIS A 140 -4.11 6.83 20.43
CA HIS A 140 -4.76 6.49 19.15
C HIS A 140 -3.74 5.82 18.22
N ILE A 141 -3.86 4.50 18.06
CA ILE A 141 -2.87 3.67 17.37
C ILE A 141 -3.34 3.30 15.97
N THR A 142 -2.52 3.61 14.96
CA THR A 142 -2.63 3.01 13.62
C THR A 142 -1.67 1.84 13.54
N ARG A 143 -2.15 0.65 13.14
CA ARG A 143 -1.33 -0.55 13.05
C ARG A 143 -1.62 -1.39 11.82
N SER A 144 -0.67 -2.23 11.43
CA SER A 144 -0.89 -3.20 10.34
C SER A 144 -2.11 -4.07 10.64
N PRO A 145 -3.13 -4.10 9.76
CA PRO A 145 -4.26 -5.00 9.92
C PRO A 145 -3.82 -6.43 9.67
N LYS A 146 -4.27 -7.37 10.51
CA LYS A 146 -3.89 -8.78 10.39
C LYS A 146 -2.36 -8.94 10.28
N SER A 147 -1.88 -9.68 9.27
CA SER A 147 -0.45 -9.89 8.95
C SER A 147 -0.05 -9.13 7.68
N TYR A 148 -0.48 -7.88 7.52
CA TYR A 148 -0.11 -7.03 6.38
C TYR A 148 1.35 -6.57 6.52
N ASN A 149 2.29 -7.46 6.19
CA ASN A 149 3.73 -7.28 6.38
C ASN A 149 4.55 -7.41 5.08
N SER A 150 3.89 -7.63 3.92
CA SER A 150 4.52 -7.82 2.61
C SER A 150 4.74 -6.49 1.88
N GLN A 151 5.37 -6.57 0.69
CA GLN A 151 5.61 -5.45 -0.23
C GLN A 151 4.33 -4.67 -0.63
N ILE A 152 3.15 -5.29 -0.52
CA ILE A 152 1.84 -4.66 -0.74
C ILE A 152 1.16 -4.33 0.59
N GLY A 153 1.24 -5.23 1.56
CA GLY A 153 0.55 -5.08 2.85
C GLY A 153 1.07 -3.92 3.69
N VAL A 154 2.39 -3.67 3.69
CA VAL A 154 2.99 -2.54 4.40
C VAL A 154 2.51 -1.19 3.85
N PRO A 155 2.57 -0.92 2.53
CA PRO A 155 1.99 0.28 1.96
C PRO A 155 0.52 0.52 2.33
N LEU A 156 -0.32 -0.52 2.26
CA LEU A 156 -1.72 -0.42 2.63
C LEU A 156 -1.92 -0.13 4.14
N SER A 157 -1.01 -0.61 4.98
CA SER A 157 -1.01 -0.31 6.42
C SER A 157 -0.62 1.14 6.69
N VAL A 158 0.43 1.62 6.05
CA VAL A 158 0.93 2.99 6.18
C VAL A 158 -0.10 4.02 5.66
N TRP A 159 -0.86 3.67 4.62
CA TRP A 159 -1.93 4.53 4.09
C TRP A 159 -3.00 4.88 5.14
N GLN A 160 -3.20 4.04 6.16
CA GLN A 160 -4.18 4.27 7.23
C GLN A 160 -3.78 5.39 8.22
N LEU A 161 -2.53 5.88 8.15
CA LEU A 161 -2.10 7.03 8.95
C LEU A 161 -3.00 8.25 8.69
N ASN A 162 -3.42 8.90 9.76
CA ASN A 162 -4.30 10.06 9.72
C ASN A 162 -3.98 11.02 10.86
N GLU A 163 -4.64 12.17 10.89
CA GLU A 163 -4.41 13.22 11.87
C GLU A 163 -4.66 12.80 13.34
N LYS A 164 -5.44 11.74 13.57
CA LYS A 164 -5.72 11.23 14.92
C LYS A 164 -4.63 10.26 15.39
N THR A 165 -3.76 9.76 14.49
CA THR A 165 -2.74 8.80 14.83
C THR A 165 -1.70 9.43 15.76
N GLN A 166 -1.54 8.87 16.96
CA GLN A 166 -0.52 9.29 17.94
C GLN A 166 0.68 8.32 17.98
N LEU A 167 0.45 7.05 17.64
CA LEU A 167 1.45 5.99 17.56
C LEU A 167 1.15 5.11 16.35
N ALA A 168 2.17 4.73 15.61
CA ALA A 168 2.04 3.74 14.54
C ALA A 168 2.81 2.45 14.87
N ILE A 169 2.24 1.28 14.54
CA ILE A 169 2.87 -0.03 14.75
C ILE A 169 2.75 -0.85 13.46
N PHE A 170 3.87 -1.03 12.74
CA PHE A 170 3.87 -1.75 11.47
C PHE A 170 4.75 -2.99 11.52
N GLU A 171 4.25 -4.07 10.89
CA GLU A 171 5.03 -5.29 10.66
C GLU A 171 5.78 -5.20 9.34
N ALA A 172 7.03 -5.66 9.31
CA ALA A 172 7.82 -5.89 8.10
C ALA A 172 8.20 -7.38 8.03
N GLY A 173 7.66 -8.09 7.07
CA GLY A 173 8.03 -9.46 6.72
C GLY A 173 8.91 -9.47 5.49
N ILE A 174 9.85 -10.39 5.46
CA ILE A 174 10.70 -10.63 4.30
C ILE A 174 10.64 -12.10 3.92
N SER A 175 10.64 -12.37 2.63
CA SER A 175 10.74 -13.71 2.05
C SER A 175 11.91 -13.84 1.09
N GLU A 176 12.47 -12.73 0.62
CA GLU A 176 13.57 -12.67 -0.33
C GLU A 176 14.58 -11.59 0.05
N MET A 177 15.81 -11.74 -0.44
CA MET A 177 16.87 -10.74 -0.25
C MET A 177 16.45 -9.38 -0.83
N GLY A 178 16.80 -8.31 -0.11
CA GLY A 178 16.53 -6.93 -0.53
C GLY A 178 15.10 -6.42 -0.24
N GLU A 179 14.17 -7.25 0.20
CA GLU A 179 12.81 -6.81 0.53
C GLU A 179 12.78 -5.83 1.71
N MET A 180 13.61 -6.04 2.73
CA MET A 180 13.70 -5.11 3.87
C MET A 180 14.18 -3.72 3.43
N ALA A 181 15.13 -3.65 2.49
CA ALA A 181 15.62 -2.39 1.94
C ALA A 181 14.51 -1.59 1.20
N ARG A 182 13.48 -2.26 0.69
CA ARG A 182 12.30 -1.63 0.09
C ARG A 182 11.26 -1.22 1.13
N LEU A 183 11.09 -2.01 2.20
CA LEU A 183 10.08 -1.74 3.24
C LEU A 183 10.54 -0.66 4.23
N GLN A 184 11.83 -0.59 4.54
CA GLN A 184 12.37 0.38 5.49
C GLN A 184 12.05 1.84 5.12
N PRO A 185 12.21 2.32 3.86
CA PRO A 185 11.87 3.70 3.50
C PRO A 185 10.36 3.97 3.48
N ILE A 186 9.52 2.93 3.47
CA ILE A 186 8.06 3.06 3.57
C ILE A 186 7.65 3.20 5.03
N ILE A 187 8.19 2.39 5.93
CA ILE A 187 7.85 2.39 7.36
C ILE A 187 8.55 3.54 8.09
N GLN A 188 9.82 3.80 7.80
CA GLN A 188 10.68 4.78 8.49
C GLN A 188 10.51 4.69 10.01
N PRO A 189 10.85 3.55 10.64
CA PRO A 189 10.61 3.35 12.05
C PRO A 189 11.50 4.26 12.90
N THR A 190 10.94 4.80 14.00
CA THR A 190 11.68 5.49 15.04
C THR A 190 12.14 4.51 16.13
N ILE A 191 11.44 3.37 16.25
CA ILE A 191 11.75 2.28 17.15
C ILE A 191 11.70 0.98 16.36
N GLY A 192 12.79 0.22 16.35
CA GLY A 192 12.86 -1.12 15.74
C GLY A 192 12.71 -2.22 16.79
N VAL A 193 11.86 -3.20 16.51
CA VAL A 193 11.71 -4.42 17.32
C VAL A 193 12.01 -5.62 16.44
N ILE A 194 13.01 -6.41 16.85
CA ILE A 194 13.32 -7.70 16.24
C ILE A 194 12.86 -8.78 17.20
N THR A 195 11.89 -9.60 16.77
CA THR A 195 11.30 -10.62 17.63
C THR A 195 12.20 -11.85 17.78
N TYR A 196 12.52 -12.46 16.65
CA TYR A 196 13.37 -13.66 16.59
C TYR A 196 13.95 -13.80 15.19
N ILE A 197 15.21 -14.17 15.08
CA ILE A 197 15.87 -14.50 13.80
C ILE A 197 16.09 -16.01 13.76
N GLY A 198 15.42 -16.67 12.81
CA GLY A 198 15.48 -18.12 12.62
C GLY A 198 15.48 -18.49 11.14
N SER A 199 15.32 -19.78 10.87
CA SER A 199 15.41 -20.37 9.52
C SER A 199 14.15 -20.23 8.66
N GLU A 200 13.17 -19.38 9.03
CA GLU A 200 11.99 -19.15 8.21
C GLU A 200 12.40 -18.53 6.87
N HIS A 201 11.90 -19.09 5.76
CA HIS A 201 12.32 -18.77 4.38
C HIS A 201 13.82 -19.00 4.09
N GLY A 202 14.50 -19.84 4.87
CA GLY A 202 15.93 -20.10 4.73
C GLY A 202 16.35 -20.62 3.35
N GLU A 203 15.41 -21.16 2.56
CA GLU A 203 15.64 -21.55 1.16
C GLU A 203 15.95 -20.36 0.24
N ASN A 204 15.55 -19.16 0.60
CA ASN A 204 15.73 -17.93 -0.17
C ASN A 204 16.92 -17.08 0.31
N PHE A 205 17.61 -17.50 1.37
CA PHE A 205 18.75 -16.80 1.94
C PHE A 205 19.99 -17.69 1.96
N PRO A 206 21.18 -17.21 1.56
CA PRO A 206 22.41 -18.02 1.51
C PRO A 206 22.92 -18.39 2.91
N SER A 207 22.60 -17.61 3.94
CA SER A 207 22.96 -17.87 5.35
C SER A 207 22.04 -17.08 6.29
N LEU A 208 22.13 -17.34 7.61
CA LEU A 208 21.42 -16.54 8.63
C LEU A 208 21.98 -15.11 8.76
N ASP A 209 23.18 -14.86 8.25
CA ASP A 209 23.87 -13.56 8.29
C ASP A 209 23.63 -12.72 7.02
N ALA A 210 22.77 -13.19 6.09
CA ALA A 210 22.53 -12.57 4.79
C ALA A 210 21.45 -11.47 4.78
#